data_2b9803ea68b35f6721dc9f893e3869d0
#
_entry.id   2b9803ea68b35f6721dc9f893e3869d0
#
_cell.length_a   1.000
_cell.length_b   1.000
_cell.length_c   1.000
_cell.angle_alpha   90.00
_cell.angle_beta   90.00
_cell.angle_gamma   90.00
#
_symmetry.space_group_name_H-M   'P 1'
#
loop_
_entity.id
_entity.type
_entity.pdbx_description
1 polymer ?
#
loop_
_entity_poly.entity_id
_entity_poly.type
_entity_poly.pdbx_seq_one_letter_code
_entity_poly.pdbx_strand_id
1 'polypeptide(L)'
;GVYNINKTKNGKQGQGYVTKASKAASTYAKYGWGTYKKTIAVKDWKPGDIMSSPTHIYIVVGSCADGSVVLVHSSPAGVRLSGTPNKKGRTNSGAVKLAKKYMKKYYPSWYKRYPSCKKDKSYLTDYAQFRWRAGKGKMISDPDGYQKKNARQVLKDLYSDK
;
A
#
# COMPACT_ATOMS: atom_id res chain seq x y z
N GLY A 1 17.98 5.85 4.84
CA GLY A 1 18.05 7.21 5.34
C GLY A 1 16.67 7.86 5.29
N VAL A 2 16.39 8.68 6.28
CA VAL A 2 15.17 9.49 6.30
C VAL A 2 15.38 10.69 5.40
N TYR A 3 14.64 10.76 4.31
CA TYR A 3 14.69 11.92 3.42
C TYR A 3 13.87 13.05 3.99
N ASN A 4 14.46 14.23 4.08
CA ASN A 4 13.75 15.42 4.50
C ASN A 4 12.90 15.94 3.33
N ILE A 5 11.64 15.55 3.32
CA ILE A 5 10.67 15.89 2.27
C ILE A 5 10.60 17.41 2.03
N ASN A 6 10.74 18.21 3.08
CA ASN A 6 10.64 19.67 2.97
C ASN A 6 11.81 20.31 2.22
N LYS A 7 12.89 19.58 2.02
CA LYS A 7 14.09 20.05 1.30
C LYS A 7 14.26 19.43 -0.08
N THR A 8 13.30 18.69 -0.57
CA THR A 8 13.46 17.95 -1.82
C THR A 8 12.73 18.60 -2.96
N LYS A 9 13.42 19.34 -3.77
CA LYS A 9 12.97 19.75 -5.09
C LYS A 9 13.77 19.00 -6.14
N ASN A 10 13.08 18.46 -7.15
CA ASN A 10 13.70 17.91 -8.35
C ASN A 10 14.74 16.80 -8.12
N GLY A 11 14.62 16.02 -7.06
CA GLY A 11 15.50 14.89 -6.78
C GLY A 11 16.90 15.25 -6.30
N LYS A 12 17.20 16.51 -6.02
CA LYS A 12 18.45 16.92 -5.40
C LYS A 12 18.42 16.57 -3.91
N GLN A 13 19.58 16.29 -3.34
CA GLN A 13 19.69 15.98 -1.92
C GLN A 13 18.98 17.06 -1.08
N GLY A 14 18.15 16.63 -0.15
CA GLY A 14 17.33 17.51 0.67
C GLY A 14 16.06 18.02 -0.03
N GLN A 15 15.76 17.62 -1.23
CA GLN A 15 14.58 18.06 -1.96
C GLN A 15 13.50 17.03 -2.11
N GLY A 16 13.61 15.88 -1.48
CA GLY A 16 12.69 14.77 -1.39
C GLY A 16 12.20 14.26 -2.69
N TYR A 17 11.69 13.23 -2.55
CA TYR A 17 11.08 12.48 -3.61
C TYR A 17 9.59 12.80 -3.64
N VAL A 18 9.28 14.09 -3.45
CA VAL A 18 7.90 14.58 -3.52
C VAL A 18 7.47 14.59 -4.97
N THR A 19 6.42 13.88 -5.27
CA THR A 19 5.81 13.84 -6.59
C THR A 19 4.30 13.87 -6.46
N LYS A 20 3.63 14.29 -7.53
CA LYS A 20 2.16 14.20 -7.60
C LYS A 20 1.73 12.73 -7.54
N ALA A 21 0.56 12.47 -6.97
CA ALA A 21 0.00 11.12 -6.89
C ALA A 21 0.04 10.40 -8.24
N SER A 22 -0.33 11.08 -9.32
CA SER A 22 -0.32 10.54 -10.69
C SER A 22 1.06 10.13 -11.22
N LYS A 23 2.13 10.59 -10.62
CA LYS A 23 3.50 10.35 -11.07
C LYS A 23 4.32 9.47 -10.13
N ALA A 24 3.82 9.16 -8.93
CA ALA A 24 4.61 8.51 -7.90
C ALA A 24 5.21 7.18 -8.37
N ALA A 25 4.40 6.26 -8.88
CA ALA A 25 4.88 4.96 -9.34
C ALA A 25 5.94 5.06 -10.45
N SER A 26 5.70 5.88 -11.46
CA SER A 26 6.64 6.05 -12.58
C SER A 26 7.91 6.80 -12.18
N THR A 27 7.80 7.78 -11.29
CA THR A 27 8.96 8.57 -10.81
C THR A 27 9.91 7.72 -9.99
N TYR A 28 9.40 6.91 -9.06
CA TYR A 28 10.25 6.02 -8.25
C TYR A 28 10.95 4.96 -9.10
N ALA A 29 10.28 4.47 -10.12
CA ALA A 29 10.92 3.56 -11.08
C ALA A 29 12.02 4.24 -11.90
N LYS A 30 11.83 5.49 -12.31
CA LYS A 30 12.87 6.29 -13.00
C LYS A 30 14.11 6.53 -12.12
N TYR A 31 13.95 6.61 -10.81
CA TYR A 31 15.09 6.66 -9.89
C TYR A 31 15.81 5.31 -9.75
N GLY A 32 15.33 4.27 -10.41
CA GLY A 32 15.94 2.95 -10.35
C GLY A 32 15.64 2.17 -9.06
N TRP A 33 14.67 2.61 -8.25
CA TRP A 33 14.38 1.96 -6.95
C TRP A 33 13.54 0.69 -7.08
N GLY A 34 12.85 0.53 -8.19
CA GLY A 34 11.96 -0.59 -8.40
C GLY A 34 11.46 -0.68 -9.83
N THR A 35 10.38 -1.39 -10.00
CA THR A 35 9.71 -1.60 -11.29
C THR A 35 8.36 -0.89 -11.34
N TYR A 36 8.01 -0.43 -12.53
CA TYR A 36 6.73 0.21 -12.81
C TYR A 36 5.84 -0.71 -13.65
N LYS A 37 4.59 -0.80 -13.29
CA LYS A 37 3.54 -1.36 -14.15
C LYS A 37 2.44 -0.34 -14.35
N LYS A 38 2.08 -0.08 -15.60
CA LYS A 38 0.90 0.73 -15.93
C LYS A 38 -0.37 0.02 -15.46
N THR A 39 -1.42 0.78 -15.21
CA THR A 39 -2.69 0.32 -14.62
C THR A 39 -3.21 -1.00 -15.20
N ILE A 40 -3.32 -1.10 -16.51
CA ILE A 40 -3.84 -2.32 -17.19
C ILE A 40 -2.95 -3.56 -17.02
N ALA A 41 -1.67 -3.37 -16.69
CA ALA A 41 -0.71 -4.45 -16.52
C ALA A 41 -0.61 -4.98 -15.08
N VAL A 42 -1.29 -4.34 -14.12
CA VAL A 42 -1.30 -4.79 -12.72
C VAL A 42 -2.17 -6.03 -12.58
N LYS A 43 -1.57 -7.12 -12.11
CA LYS A 43 -2.25 -8.42 -11.94
C LYS A 43 -2.05 -9.02 -10.55
N ASP A 44 -1.09 -8.50 -9.78
CA ASP A 44 -0.76 -8.97 -8.45
C ASP A 44 -0.37 -7.79 -7.54
N TRP A 45 -0.55 -7.96 -6.25
CA TRP A 45 -0.26 -6.97 -5.21
C TRP A 45 0.55 -7.62 -4.11
N LYS A 46 1.76 -7.11 -3.87
CA LYS A 46 2.67 -7.58 -2.82
C LYS A 46 2.85 -6.54 -1.73
N PRO A 47 3.16 -6.96 -0.50
CA PRO A 47 3.48 -6.02 0.58
C PRO A 47 4.53 -5.00 0.17
N GLY A 48 4.26 -3.73 0.47
CA GLY A 48 5.12 -2.61 0.13
C GLY A 48 4.94 -2.02 -1.27
N ASP A 49 4.12 -2.62 -2.14
CA ASP A 49 3.79 -2.00 -3.44
C ASP A 49 3.14 -0.63 -3.21
N ILE A 50 3.59 0.37 -3.95
CA ILE A 50 3.00 1.71 -3.97
C ILE A 50 2.09 1.81 -5.18
N MET A 51 0.84 2.08 -4.93
CA MET A 51 -0.20 2.19 -5.94
C MET A 51 -0.56 3.65 -6.16
N SER A 52 -0.59 4.07 -7.41
CA SER A 52 -0.64 5.47 -7.82
C SER A 52 -1.74 5.69 -8.84
N SER A 53 -2.66 6.60 -8.56
CA SER A 53 -3.71 7.07 -9.47
C SER A 53 -3.58 8.58 -9.71
N PRO A 54 -4.38 9.18 -10.58
CA PRO A 54 -4.36 10.64 -10.79
C PRO A 54 -4.49 11.47 -9.52
N THR A 55 -5.23 10.99 -8.52
CA THR A 55 -5.63 11.76 -7.34
C THR A 55 -5.22 11.14 -6.01
N HIS A 56 -4.78 9.87 -6.00
CA HIS A 56 -4.57 9.15 -4.74
C HIS A 56 -3.43 8.15 -4.80
N ILE A 57 -2.85 7.87 -3.63
CA ILE A 57 -1.80 6.86 -3.42
C ILE A 57 -2.22 5.96 -2.27
N TYR A 58 -1.91 4.68 -2.39
CA TYR A 58 -1.97 3.75 -1.26
C TYR A 58 -0.79 2.78 -1.26
N ILE A 59 -0.52 2.18 -0.12
CA ILE A 59 0.50 1.15 0.06
C ILE A 59 -0.19 -0.20 0.31
N VAL A 60 0.25 -1.22 -0.39
CA VAL A 60 -0.24 -2.59 -0.22
C VAL A 60 0.32 -3.18 1.07
N VAL A 61 -0.55 -3.68 1.94
CA VAL A 61 -0.18 -4.51 3.10
C VAL A 61 -0.05 -5.98 2.68
N GLY A 62 -0.90 -6.42 1.77
CA GLY A 62 -0.83 -7.76 1.21
C GLY A 62 -2.16 -8.22 0.63
N SER A 63 -2.11 -9.34 -0.10
CA SER A 63 -3.28 -9.98 -0.69
C SER A 63 -3.87 -11.04 0.25
N CYS A 64 -5.17 -11.30 0.09
CA CYS A 64 -5.90 -12.38 0.73
C CYS A 64 -6.18 -13.50 -0.28
N ALA A 65 -6.49 -14.72 0.21
CA ALA A 65 -6.76 -15.88 -0.63
C ALA A 65 -7.94 -15.69 -1.62
N ASP A 66 -8.91 -14.84 -1.25
CA ASP A 66 -10.05 -14.50 -2.10
C ASP A 66 -9.73 -13.44 -3.17
N GLY A 67 -8.46 -13.03 -3.26
CA GLY A 67 -7.95 -12.04 -4.21
C GLY A 67 -8.22 -10.59 -3.83
N SER A 68 -8.78 -10.33 -2.64
CA SER A 68 -8.87 -8.98 -2.08
C SER A 68 -7.52 -8.52 -1.53
N VAL A 69 -7.34 -7.21 -1.40
CA VAL A 69 -6.09 -6.58 -0.99
C VAL A 69 -6.31 -5.69 0.23
N VAL A 70 -5.52 -5.92 1.28
CA VAL A 70 -5.42 -5.00 2.41
C VAL A 70 -4.45 -3.89 2.05
N LEU A 71 -4.82 -2.67 2.35
CA LEU A 71 -4.05 -1.48 2.03
C LEU A 71 -4.04 -0.46 3.17
N VAL A 72 -3.00 0.36 3.18
CA VAL A 72 -2.90 1.58 3.99
C VAL A 72 -3.03 2.78 3.07
N HIS A 73 -3.87 3.71 3.45
CA HIS A 73 -4.00 4.98 2.75
C HIS A 73 -4.27 6.13 3.72
N SER A 74 -3.93 7.33 3.30
CA SER A 74 -4.34 8.56 3.96
C SER A 74 -5.57 9.14 3.27
N SER A 75 -6.48 9.65 4.04
CA SER A 75 -7.67 10.37 3.60
C SER A 75 -7.81 11.60 4.50
N PRO A 76 -8.58 12.65 4.19
CA PRO A 76 -8.52 13.92 4.93
C PRO A 76 -8.57 13.83 6.45
N ALA A 77 -8.94 12.70 6.98
CA ALA A 77 -9.00 12.47 8.42
C ALA A 77 -7.87 11.58 8.98
N GLY A 78 -6.90 11.15 8.18
CA GLY A 78 -5.72 10.40 8.66
C GLY A 78 -5.46 9.06 7.97
N VAL A 79 -4.44 8.35 8.47
CA VAL A 79 -3.98 7.07 7.93
C VAL A 79 -4.80 5.91 8.50
N ARG A 80 -5.21 4.98 7.66
CA ARG A 80 -6.00 3.82 8.10
C ARG A 80 -5.86 2.61 7.18
N LEU A 81 -6.15 1.45 7.74
CA LEU A 81 -6.30 0.21 6.98
C LEU A 81 -7.67 0.17 6.28
N SER A 82 -7.66 -0.35 5.08
CA SER A 82 -8.87 -0.64 4.31
C SER A 82 -8.68 -1.91 3.50
N GLY A 83 -9.77 -2.47 2.99
CA GLY A 83 -9.78 -3.65 2.13
C GLY A 83 -10.55 -3.42 0.84
N THR A 84 -10.06 -4.01 -0.25
CA THR A 84 -10.73 -4.01 -1.54
C THR A 84 -11.80 -5.11 -1.62
N PRO A 85 -12.69 -5.08 -2.62
CA PRO A 85 -13.52 -6.22 -2.97
C PRO A 85 -12.65 -7.44 -3.33
N ASN A 86 -13.25 -8.63 -3.27
CA ASN A 86 -12.61 -9.84 -3.75
C ASN A 86 -12.73 -10.00 -5.28
N LYS A 87 -12.16 -11.07 -5.83
CA LYS A 87 -12.20 -11.38 -7.28
C LYS A 87 -13.62 -11.44 -7.87
N LYS A 88 -14.62 -11.75 -7.05
CA LYS A 88 -16.04 -11.78 -7.45
C LYS A 88 -16.75 -10.41 -7.26
N GLY A 89 -16.02 -9.35 -6.95
CA GLY A 89 -16.55 -8.01 -6.71
C GLY A 89 -17.26 -7.82 -5.37
N ARG A 90 -17.23 -8.81 -4.47
CA ARG A 90 -17.91 -8.73 -3.17
C ARG A 90 -17.12 -7.89 -2.18
N THR A 91 -17.76 -6.87 -1.61
CA THR A 91 -17.14 -5.97 -0.62
C THR A 91 -17.05 -6.55 0.78
N ASN A 92 -17.73 -7.66 1.09
CA ASN A 92 -17.51 -8.42 2.32
C ASN A 92 -16.36 -9.42 2.14
N SER A 93 -15.19 -8.91 1.80
CA SER A 93 -13.99 -9.67 1.44
C SER A 93 -13.11 -10.00 2.65
N GLY A 94 -12.15 -10.90 2.45
CA GLY A 94 -11.12 -11.23 3.43
C GLY A 94 -10.32 -10.00 3.87
N ALA A 95 -9.97 -9.12 2.92
CA ALA A 95 -9.25 -7.89 3.21
C ALA A 95 -10.06 -6.91 4.07
N VAL A 96 -11.33 -6.73 3.77
CA VAL A 96 -12.20 -5.84 4.58
C VAL A 96 -12.38 -6.40 6.00
N LYS A 97 -12.55 -7.72 6.14
CA LYS A 97 -12.65 -8.36 7.46
C LYS A 97 -11.38 -8.18 8.27
N LEU A 98 -10.20 -8.36 7.66
CA LEU A 98 -8.91 -8.12 8.31
C LEU A 98 -8.74 -6.65 8.69
N ALA A 99 -8.97 -5.71 7.78
CA ALA A 99 -8.88 -4.29 8.07
C ALA A 99 -9.77 -3.88 9.26
N LYS A 100 -11.03 -4.32 9.26
CA LYS A 100 -11.95 -4.08 10.39
C LYS A 100 -11.42 -4.64 11.71
N LYS A 101 -10.94 -5.89 11.69
CA LYS A 101 -10.41 -6.56 12.88
C LYS A 101 -9.29 -5.74 13.53
N TYR A 102 -8.30 -5.34 12.73
CA TYR A 102 -7.14 -4.61 13.22
C TYR A 102 -7.47 -3.16 13.58
N MET A 103 -8.27 -2.47 12.79
CA MET A 103 -8.73 -1.11 13.10
C MET A 103 -9.55 -1.09 14.41
N LYS A 104 -10.46 -2.03 14.61
CA LYS A 104 -11.26 -2.12 15.83
C LYS A 104 -10.40 -2.38 17.07
N LYS A 105 -9.42 -3.28 16.96
CA LYS A 105 -8.57 -3.66 18.08
C LYS A 105 -7.55 -2.58 18.47
N TYR A 106 -6.84 -2.03 17.49
CA TYR A 106 -5.68 -1.18 17.74
C TYR A 106 -5.95 0.32 17.57
N TYR A 107 -7.02 0.67 16.86
CA TYR A 107 -7.39 2.06 16.55
C TYR A 107 -8.90 2.29 16.75
N PRO A 108 -9.45 2.00 17.96
CA PRO A 108 -10.90 1.99 18.18
C PRO A 108 -11.58 3.33 17.90
N SER A 109 -10.94 4.45 18.23
CA SER A 109 -11.47 5.80 17.95
C SER A 109 -11.59 6.06 16.44
N TRP A 110 -10.60 5.64 15.66
CA TRP A 110 -10.64 5.71 14.20
C TRP A 110 -11.70 4.76 13.62
N TYR A 111 -11.77 3.54 14.14
CA TYR A 111 -12.76 2.57 13.71
C TYR A 111 -14.20 3.05 13.98
N LYS A 112 -14.46 3.66 15.14
CA LYS A 112 -15.75 4.27 15.45
C LYS A 112 -16.14 5.36 14.44
N ARG A 113 -15.16 6.15 14.00
CA ARG A 113 -15.38 7.24 13.03
C ARG A 113 -15.53 6.73 11.59
N TYR A 114 -14.81 5.66 11.23
CA TYR A 114 -14.77 5.10 9.87
C TYR A 114 -14.91 3.57 9.88
N PRO A 115 -16.06 3.04 10.25
CA PRO A 115 -16.24 1.59 10.50
C PRO A 115 -16.29 0.75 9.22
N SER A 116 -16.49 1.36 8.08
CA SER A 116 -16.65 0.66 6.80
C SER A 116 -15.41 -0.14 6.42
N CYS A 117 -14.21 0.44 6.52
CA CYS A 117 -12.93 -0.11 6.06
C CYS A 117 -12.99 -0.67 4.63
N LYS A 118 -13.94 -0.23 3.82
CA LYS A 118 -14.17 -0.72 2.45
C LYS A 118 -13.60 0.24 1.43
N LYS A 119 -13.04 -0.32 0.37
CA LYS A 119 -12.74 0.37 -0.89
C LYS A 119 -13.53 -0.28 -2.01
N ASP A 120 -13.77 0.47 -3.07
CA ASP A 120 -14.42 -0.03 -4.26
C ASP A 120 -13.43 -0.72 -5.23
N LYS A 121 -13.93 -1.21 -6.35
CA LYS A 121 -13.15 -1.93 -7.35
C LYS A 121 -12.07 -1.06 -8.01
N SER A 122 -12.24 0.25 -8.07
CA SER A 122 -11.28 1.17 -8.69
C SER A 122 -9.89 1.07 -8.07
N TYR A 123 -9.79 0.72 -6.78
CA TYR A 123 -8.52 0.46 -6.11
C TYR A 123 -7.73 -0.72 -6.69
N LEU A 124 -8.37 -1.62 -7.43
CA LEU A 124 -7.72 -2.72 -8.14
C LEU A 124 -7.52 -2.46 -9.63
N THR A 125 -8.30 -1.54 -10.22
CA THR A 125 -8.33 -1.33 -11.67
C THR A 125 -7.72 -0.03 -12.16
N ASP A 126 -7.65 1.02 -11.31
CA ASP A 126 -7.36 2.38 -11.77
C ASP A 126 -6.01 2.91 -11.28
N TYR A 127 -5.18 2.04 -10.70
CA TYR A 127 -3.89 2.40 -10.14
C TYR A 127 -2.73 1.76 -10.89
N ALA A 128 -1.71 2.55 -11.21
CA ALA A 128 -0.41 2.05 -11.61
C ALA A 128 0.36 1.55 -10.40
N GLN A 129 1.27 0.63 -10.60
CA GLN A 129 2.03 -0.02 -9.53
C GLN A 129 3.50 0.33 -9.61
N PHE A 130 4.08 0.66 -8.46
CA PHE A 130 5.51 0.62 -8.24
C PHE A 130 5.81 -0.50 -7.24
N ARG A 131 6.78 -1.34 -7.58
CA ARG A 131 7.29 -2.40 -6.71
C ARG A 131 8.78 -2.21 -6.46
N TRP A 132 9.16 -2.18 -5.19
CA TRP A 132 10.55 -2.06 -4.78
C TRP A 132 11.41 -3.22 -5.29
N ARG A 133 12.64 -2.94 -5.69
CA ARG A 133 13.68 -3.95 -5.81
C ARG A 133 14.15 -4.32 -4.41
N ALA A 134 13.70 -5.47 -3.92
CA ALA A 134 13.99 -5.95 -2.58
C ALA A 134 14.95 -7.15 -2.59
N GLY A 135 15.78 -7.26 -1.56
CA GLY A 135 16.74 -8.35 -1.35
C GLY A 135 18.13 -7.85 -1.01
N LYS A 136 19.04 -8.80 -0.78
CA LYS A 136 20.45 -8.48 -0.46
C LYS A 136 21.09 -7.66 -1.61
N GLY A 137 21.67 -6.52 -1.27
CA GLY A 137 22.30 -5.62 -2.25
C GLY A 137 21.34 -4.90 -3.19
N LYS A 138 20.02 -4.94 -2.93
CA LYS A 138 18.99 -4.21 -3.68
C LYS A 138 18.62 -2.90 -2.98
N MET A 139 17.66 -2.16 -3.54
CA MET A 139 17.24 -0.85 -3.04
C MET A 139 16.73 -0.90 -1.60
N ILE A 140 15.98 -1.95 -1.26
CA ILE A 140 15.59 -2.26 0.11
C ILE A 140 15.98 -3.69 0.46
N SER A 141 16.35 -3.93 1.72
CA SER A 141 16.44 -5.29 2.25
C SER A 141 15.05 -5.80 2.63
N ASP A 142 14.85 -7.10 2.53
CA ASP A 142 13.62 -7.77 2.96
C ASP A 142 14.00 -9.05 3.73
N PRO A 143 14.69 -8.92 4.90
CA PRO A 143 15.19 -10.06 5.66
C PRO A 143 14.06 -10.96 6.16
N ASP A 144 12.91 -10.39 6.47
CA ASP A 144 11.73 -11.11 6.96
C ASP A 144 10.85 -11.67 5.84
N GLY A 145 11.22 -11.43 4.59
CA GLY A 145 10.52 -11.96 3.42
C GLY A 145 9.09 -11.43 3.23
N TYR A 146 8.84 -10.18 3.61
CA TYR A 146 7.49 -9.58 3.54
C TYR A 146 6.89 -9.63 2.14
N GLN A 147 7.68 -9.47 1.08
CA GLN A 147 7.16 -9.55 -0.29
C GLN A 147 6.56 -10.91 -0.66
N LYS A 148 6.82 -11.95 0.14
CA LYS A 148 6.26 -13.30 -0.03
C LYS A 148 5.08 -13.58 0.89
N LYS A 149 4.80 -12.71 1.87
CA LYS A 149 3.74 -12.89 2.87
C LYS A 149 2.38 -12.40 2.34
N ASN A 150 1.32 -13.03 2.83
CA ASN A 150 -0.04 -12.55 2.63
C ASN A 150 -0.41 -11.48 3.68
N ALA A 151 -1.55 -10.81 3.48
CA ALA A 151 -2.00 -9.74 4.37
C ALA A 151 -2.13 -10.15 5.84
N ARG A 152 -2.60 -11.38 6.10
CA ARG A 152 -2.76 -11.89 7.47
C ARG A 152 -1.41 -12.07 8.16
N GLN A 153 -0.42 -12.61 7.45
CA GLN A 153 0.93 -12.81 7.97
C GLN A 153 1.61 -11.47 8.27
N VAL A 154 1.54 -10.52 7.32
CA VAL A 154 2.10 -9.17 7.52
C VAL A 154 1.48 -8.49 8.74
N LEU A 155 0.17 -8.45 8.84
CA LEU A 155 -0.51 -7.82 9.97
C LEU A 155 -0.22 -8.52 11.30
N LYS A 156 -0.14 -9.86 11.30
CA LYS A 156 0.24 -10.59 12.52
C LYS A 156 1.63 -10.17 12.99
N ASP A 157 2.60 -10.11 12.09
CA ASP A 157 3.97 -9.73 12.44
C ASP A 157 4.07 -8.27 12.92
N LEU A 158 3.45 -7.32 12.20
CA LEU A 158 3.48 -5.91 12.55
C LEU A 158 2.82 -5.58 13.91
N TYR A 159 1.96 -6.46 14.40
CA TYR A 159 1.22 -6.26 15.66
C TYR A 159 1.51 -7.36 16.68
N SER A 160 2.57 -8.16 16.51
CA SER A 160 2.92 -9.25 17.44
C SER A 160 3.27 -8.73 18.85
N ASP A 161 3.91 -7.57 18.90
CA ASP A 161 4.44 -6.98 20.13
C ASP A 161 3.51 -5.92 20.76
N LYS A 162 2.22 -5.90 20.37
CA LYS A 162 1.23 -4.90 20.82
C LYS A 162 0.03 -5.51 21.52
#